data_338238a162573b70b2863f34128676ff
#
_entry.id   338238a162573b70b2863f34128676ff
#
_cell.length_a   1.000
_cell.length_b   1.000
_cell.length_c   1.000
_cell.angle_alpha   90.00
_cell.angle_beta   90.00
_cell.angle_gamma   90.00
#
_symmetry.space_group_name_H-M   'P 1'
#
loop_
_entity.id
_entity.type
_entity.pdbx_description
1 polymer ?
#
loop_
_entity_poly.entity_id
_entity_poly.type
_entity_poly.pdbx_seq_one_letter_code
_entity_poly.pdbx_strand_id
1 'polypeptide(L)'
;MENFFLEETSKTPKLSFDVSTGKFLMSGRSIPENSIEFYKPLLEWLDEYIKKPCAKTEFDIKLEYFNTSSSKCLVEIFRRLEKIKGAEVVINWFYEEDDEDMQESGEDFKELIDIPIIMSVIEN
;
A
#
# COMPACT_ATOMS: atom_id res chain seq x y z
N MET A 1 9.58 15.68 -8.98
CA MET A 1 8.87 15.00 -7.89
C MET A 1 9.86 14.14 -7.11
N GLU A 2 9.82 14.20 -5.80
CA GLU A 2 10.72 13.46 -4.95
C GLU A 2 10.09 12.17 -4.45
N ASN A 3 10.93 11.23 -3.99
CA ASN A 3 10.45 10.01 -3.36
C ASN A 3 9.74 10.32 -2.06
N PHE A 4 8.80 9.46 -1.67
CA PHE A 4 8.12 9.56 -0.38
C PHE A 4 8.70 8.50 0.55
N PHE A 5 9.23 8.92 1.70
CA PHE A 5 9.85 7.99 2.64
C PHE A 5 9.55 8.34 4.08
N LEU A 6 9.10 7.34 4.86
CA LEU A 6 8.92 7.45 6.31
C LEU A 6 9.46 6.18 6.96
N GLU A 7 10.24 6.35 8.04
CA GLU A 7 10.70 5.21 8.83
C GLU A 7 9.56 4.65 9.64
N GLU A 8 9.60 3.35 9.92
CA GLU A 8 8.58 2.74 10.75
C GLU A 8 8.78 3.07 12.23
N THR A 9 7.66 3.05 12.96
CA THR A 9 7.66 3.16 14.43
C THR A 9 6.89 1.95 14.96
N SER A 10 6.72 1.86 16.27
CA SER A 10 5.92 0.77 16.87
C SER A 10 4.45 0.83 16.46
N LYS A 11 3.97 1.99 15.98
CA LYS A 11 2.56 2.21 15.65
C LYS A 11 2.31 2.60 14.19
N THR A 12 3.36 2.94 13.45
CA THR A 12 3.20 3.38 12.06
C THR A 12 4.13 2.63 11.14
N PRO A 13 3.70 2.38 9.90
CA PRO A 13 4.49 1.57 8.97
C PRO A 13 5.64 2.33 8.34
N LYS A 14 6.60 1.58 7.82
CA LYS A 14 7.60 2.11 6.92
C LYS A 14 6.91 2.35 5.57
N LEU A 15 7.14 3.51 4.98
CA LEU A 15 6.63 3.85 3.65
C LEU A 15 7.82 4.26 2.79
N SER A 16 8.03 3.54 1.69
CA SER A 16 9.12 3.81 0.77
C SER A 16 8.58 3.76 -0.65
N PHE A 17 8.33 4.92 -1.22
CA PHE A 17 7.70 5.06 -2.53
C PHE A 17 8.69 5.76 -3.46
N ASP A 18 9.26 4.99 -4.41
CA ASP A 18 10.31 5.45 -5.31
C ASP A 18 9.71 5.91 -6.64
N VAL A 19 9.78 7.21 -6.90
CA VAL A 19 9.18 7.81 -8.09
C VAL A 19 9.94 7.46 -9.36
N SER A 20 11.22 7.10 -9.26
CA SER A 20 12.02 6.81 -10.45
C SER A 20 11.85 5.38 -10.96
N THR A 21 11.51 4.44 -10.07
CA THR A 21 11.37 3.02 -10.42
C THR A 21 9.93 2.51 -10.39
N GLY A 22 9.04 3.23 -9.71
CA GLY A 22 7.67 2.77 -9.48
C GLY A 22 7.59 1.68 -8.41
N LYS A 23 8.65 1.45 -7.66
CA LYS A 23 8.66 0.46 -6.58
C LYS A 23 8.18 1.09 -5.28
N PHE A 24 7.06 0.60 -4.76
CA PHE A 24 6.44 1.09 -3.54
C PHE A 24 6.44 -0.01 -2.49
N LEU A 25 6.72 0.37 -1.24
CA LEU A 25 6.74 -0.57 -0.12
C LEU A 25 6.04 0.01 1.09
N MET A 26 5.20 -0.80 1.73
CA MET A 26 4.60 -0.50 3.02
C MET A 26 4.84 -1.72 3.91
N SER A 27 5.51 -1.53 5.06
CA SER A 27 5.81 -2.65 5.96
C SER A 27 5.73 -2.24 7.42
N GLY A 28 5.45 -3.21 8.30
CA GLY A 28 5.36 -3.00 9.73
C GLY A 28 3.93 -2.98 10.22
N ARG A 29 3.60 -2.08 11.12
CA ARG A 29 2.27 -1.98 11.73
C ARG A 29 1.63 -0.65 11.40
N SER A 30 0.33 -0.66 11.10
CA SER A 30 -0.42 0.56 10.83
C SER A 30 -1.55 0.70 11.86
N ILE A 31 -1.18 1.28 13.01
CA ILE A 31 -2.11 1.57 14.10
C ILE A 31 -1.92 3.00 14.63
N PRO A 32 -1.87 4.02 13.74
CA PRO A 32 -1.70 5.40 14.18
C PRO A 32 -2.95 5.88 14.94
N GLU A 33 -2.77 6.86 15.80
CA GLU A 33 -3.91 7.42 16.56
C GLU A 33 -4.91 8.11 15.63
N ASN A 34 -4.40 8.74 14.56
CA ASN A 34 -5.24 9.38 13.55
C ASN A 34 -4.76 8.95 12.18
N SER A 35 -5.37 7.91 11.64
CA SER A 35 -4.97 7.33 10.35
C SER A 35 -5.16 8.30 9.19
N ILE A 36 -6.25 9.07 9.19
CA ILE A 36 -6.53 10.02 8.12
C ILE A 36 -5.42 11.07 8.05
N GLU A 37 -5.03 11.62 9.18
CA GLU A 37 -3.98 12.62 9.24
C GLU A 37 -2.62 12.02 8.89
N PHE A 38 -2.35 10.80 9.35
CA PHE A 38 -1.09 10.13 9.07
C PHE A 38 -0.89 9.89 7.57
N TYR A 39 -1.93 9.41 6.88
CA TYR A 39 -1.83 9.06 5.47
C TYR A 39 -2.06 10.22 4.51
N LYS A 40 -2.53 11.37 5.00
CA LYS A 40 -2.80 12.52 4.14
C LYS A 40 -1.62 12.92 3.26
N PRO A 41 -0.39 13.05 3.78
CA PRO A 41 0.76 13.41 2.93
C PRO A 41 1.02 12.39 1.84
N LEU A 42 0.83 11.10 2.12
CA LEU A 42 1.01 10.06 1.11
C LEU A 42 -0.06 10.15 0.03
N LEU A 43 -1.31 10.38 0.42
CA LEU A 43 -2.40 10.52 -0.55
C LEU A 43 -2.17 11.73 -1.46
N GLU A 44 -1.68 12.83 -0.90
CA GLU A 44 -1.33 14.01 -1.69
C GLU A 44 -0.17 13.72 -2.64
N TRP A 45 0.82 12.96 -2.18
CA TRP A 45 1.94 12.53 -3.01
C TRP A 45 1.45 11.66 -4.17
N LEU A 46 0.54 10.74 -3.89
CA LEU A 46 -0.03 9.87 -4.92
C LEU A 46 -0.85 10.65 -5.94
N ASP A 47 -1.59 11.67 -5.50
CA ASP A 47 -2.35 12.52 -6.42
C ASP A 47 -1.44 13.18 -7.46
N GLU A 48 -0.20 13.49 -7.08
CA GLU A 48 0.79 14.02 -8.03
C GLU A 48 1.41 12.90 -8.86
N TYR A 49 1.75 11.77 -8.23
CA TYR A 49 2.39 10.64 -8.92
C TYR A 49 1.53 10.11 -10.07
N ILE A 50 0.21 9.99 -9.87
CA ILE A 50 -0.67 9.41 -10.87
C ILE A 50 -0.81 10.27 -12.13
N LYS A 51 -0.38 11.52 -12.07
CA LYS A 51 -0.39 12.40 -13.25
C LYS A 51 0.69 11.99 -14.26
N LYS A 52 1.81 11.45 -13.76
CA LYS A 52 2.92 10.99 -14.59
C LYS A 52 3.57 9.76 -13.97
N PRO A 53 2.88 8.62 -14.00
CA PRO A 53 3.38 7.41 -13.35
C PRO A 53 4.48 6.75 -14.17
N CYS A 54 5.24 5.87 -13.53
CA CYS A 54 6.18 4.99 -14.21
C CYS A 54 5.41 4.02 -15.11
N ALA A 55 6.11 3.41 -16.07
CA ALA A 55 5.51 2.42 -16.96
C ALA A 55 4.92 1.25 -16.17
N LYS A 56 5.52 0.93 -15.02
CA LYS A 56 5.00 -0.08 -14.11
C LYS A 56 5.11 0.43 -12.68
N THR A 57 4.02 0.32 -11.92
CA THR A 57 3.99 0.59 -10.48
C THR A 57 3.76 -0.71 -9.75
N GLU A 58 4.69 -1.06 -8.88
CA GLU A 58 4.63 -2.30 -8.11
C GLU A 58 4.62 -1.97 -6.63
N PHE A 59 3.54 -2.29 -5.95
CA PHE A 59 3.33 -1.94 -4.56
C PHE A 59 3.36 -3.19 -3.68
N ASP A 60 4.44 -3.34 -2.89
CA ASP A 60 4.58 -4.44 -1.95
C ASP A 60 4.03 -4.02 -0.60
N ILE A 61 3.09 -4.79 -0.07
CA ILE A 61 2.48 -4.56 1.23
C ILE A 61 2.84 -5.73 2.14
N LYS A 62 3.63 -5.45 3.18
CA LYS A 62 4.13 -6.44 4.14
C LYS A 62 3.76 -6.03 5.55
N LEU A 63 2.47 -5.79 5.79
CA LEU A 63 2.01 -5.35 7.10
C LEU A 63 1.85 -6.52 8.05
N GLU A 64 2.29 -6.34 9.30
CA GLU A 64 2.07 -7.31 10.36
C GLU A 64 0.66 -7.16 10.92
N TYR A 65 0.13 -5.93 10.92
CA TYR A 65 -1.19 -5.62 11.42
C TYR A 65 -1.62 -4.22 10.98
N PHE A 66 -2.91 -4.00 10.84
CA PHE A 66 -3.47 -2.67 10.62
C PHE A 66 -4.86 -2.60 11.27
N ASN A 67 -5.20 -1.41 11.76
CA ASN A 67 -6.51 -1.21 12.39
C ASN A 67 -7.58 -0.85 11.33
N THR A 68 -8.82 -0.77 11.78
CA THR A 68 -9.96 -0.51 10.88
C THR A 68 -9.83 0.82 10.14
N SER A 69 -9.37 1.87 10.82
CA SER A 69 -9.21 3.17 10.15
C SER A 69 -8.10 3.15 9.11
N SER A 70 -7.03 2.38 9.36
CA SER A 70 -5.96 2.19 8.37
C SER A 70 -6.46 1.43 7.15
N SER A 71 -7.35 0.47 7.34
CA SER A 71 -7.95 -0.28 6.22
C SER A 71 -8.66 0.67 5.25
N LYS A 72 -9.37 1.66 5.77
CA LYS A 72 -10.04 2.66 4.94
C LYS A 72 -9.03 3.52 4.18
N CYS A 73 -7.91 3.84 4.81
CA CYS A 73 -6.84 4.60 4.14
C CYS A 73 -6.17 3.77 3.05
N LEU A 74 -6.02 2.46 3.26
CA LEU A 74 -5.49 1.56 2.22
C LEU A 74 -6.40 1.59 0.98
N VAL A 75 -7.72 1.56 1.19
CA VAL A 75 -8.66 1.64 0.07
C VAL A 75 -8.46 2.96 -0.68
N GLU A 76 -8.28 4.07 0.03
CA GLU A 76 -8.03 5.37 -0.60
C GLU A 76 -6.74 5.36 -1.43
N ILE A 77 -5.69 4.71 -0.93
CA ILE A 77 -4.44 4.55 -1.68
C ILE A 77 -4.71 3.76 -2.96
N PHE A 78 -5.41 2.63 -2.84
CA PHE A 78 -5.72 1.78 -4.00
C PHE A 78 -6.59 2.53 -5.02
N ARG A 79 -7.55 3.33 -4.56
CA ARG A 79 -8.42 4.12 -5.46
C ARG A 79 -7.60 5.13 -6.27
N ARG A 80 -6.56 5.75 -5.67
CA ARG A 80 -5.68 6.62 -6.43
C ARG A 80 -4.93 5.85 -7.50
N LEU A 81 -4.40 4.68 -7.15
CA LEU A 81 -3.65 3.86 -8.10
C LEU A 81 -4.54 3.37 -9.25
N GLU A 82 -5.83 3.13 -8.99
CA GLU A 82 -6.79 2.75 -10.03
C GLU A 82 -6.97 3.83 -11.10
N LYS A 83 -6.63 5.07 -10.79
CA LYS A 83 -6.74 6.18 -11.75
C LYS A 83 -5.62 6.19 -12.78
N ILE A 84 -4.58 5.39 -12.58
CA ILE A 84 -3.48 5.29 -13.54
C ILE A 84 -3.98 4.63 -14.82
N LYS A 85 -3.78 5.30 -15.96
CA LYS A 85 -4.16 4.78 -17.27
C LYS A 85 -2.92 4.68 -18.15
N GLY A 86 -2.89 3.65 -19.00
CA GLY A 86 -1.79 3.46 -19.94
C GLY A 86 -0.50 2.97 -19.31
N ALA A 87 -0.55 2.50 -18.06
CA ALA A 87 0.62 1.96 -17.36
C ALA A 87 0.17 0.79 -16.50
N GLU A 88 1.10 -0.12 -16.22
CA GLU A 88 0.82 -1.31 -15.43
C GLU A 88 0.86 -0.98 -13.95
N VAL A 89 -0.07 -1.54 -13.17
CA VAL A 89 -0.08 -1.41 -11.71
C VAL A 89 -0.36 -2.79 -11.13
N VAL A 90 0.45 -3.22 -10.16
CA VAL A 90 0.25 -4.48 -9.46
C VAL A 90 0.53 -4.29 -7.97
N ILE A 91 -0.25 -4.95 -7.14
CA ILE A 91 -0.09 -4.96 -5.69
C ILE A 91 0.32 -6.36 -5.28
N ASN A 92 1.40 -6.48 -4.51
CA ASN A 92 1.83 -7.74 -3.93
C ASN A 92 1.49 -7.72 -2.45
N TRP A 93 0.56 -8.58 -2.05
CA TRP A 93 0.10 -8.66 -0.66
C TRP A 93 0.79 -9.82 0.02
N PHE A 94 1.68 -9.51 0.96
CA PHE A 94 2.45 -10.52 1.68
C PHE A 94 1.82 -10.81 3.03
N TYR A 95 1.80 -12.08 3.43
CA TYR A 95 1.25 -12.48 4.73
C TYR A 95 2.00 -13.71 5.24
N GLU A 96 2.06 -13.85 6.58
CA GLU A 96 2.65 -15.04 7.20
C GLU A 96 1.73 -16.24 6.96
N GLU A 97 2.31 -17.42 6.83
CA GLU A 97 1.56 -18.64 6.51
C GLU A 97 0.42 -18.91 7.48
N ASP A 98 0.64 -18.64 8.77
CA ASP A 98 -0.34 -18.88 9.83
C ASP A 98 -1.22 -17.67 10.16
N ASP A 99 -1.09 -16.57 9.43
CA ASP A 99 -1.88 -15.36 9.66
C ASP A 99 -3.12 -15.36 8.76
N GLU A 100 -4.16 -16.03 9.23
CA GLU A 100 -5.41 -16.14 8.48
C GLU A 100 -6.11 -14.78 8.31
N ASP A 101 -6.01 -13.91 9.31
CA ASP A 101 -6.63 -12.58 9.25
C ASP A 101 -6.01 -11.73 8.14
N MET A 102 -4.68 -11.74 8.03
CA MET A 102 -4.00 -10.97 7.00
C MET A 102 -4.28 -11.54 5.61
N GLN A 103 -4.34 -12.86 5.49
CA GLN A 103 -4.71 -13.51 4.24
C GLN A 103 -6.12 -13.09 3.82
N GLU A 104 -7.07 -13.17 4.75
CA GLU A 104 -8.47 -12.81 4.49
C GLU A 104 -8.60 -11.34 4.10
N SER A 105 -7.85 -10.46 4.76
CA SER A 105 -7.86 -9.03 4.41
C SER A 105 -7.42 -8.80 2.98
N GLY A 106 -6.37 -9.48 2.53
CA GLY A 106 -5.91 -9.39 1.14
C GLY A 106 -6.97 -9.87 0.15
N GLU A 107 -7.64 -10.98 0.48
CA GLU A 107 -8.71 -11.51 -0.36
C GLU A 107 -9.88 -10.52 -0.46
N ASP A 108 -10.22 -9.86 0.66
CA ASP A 108 -11.29 -8.86 0.67
C ASP A 108 -10.94 -7.66 -0.22
N PHE A 109 -9.71 -7.15 -0.15
CA PHE A 109 -9.29 -6.06 -1.03
C PHE A 109 -9.30 -6.48 -2.48
N LYS A 110 -8.92 -7.73 -2.75
CA LYS A 110 -8.89 -8.28 -4.10
C LYS A 110 -10.27 -8.22 -4.77
N GLU A 111 -11.34 -8.42 -3.97
CA GLU A 111 -12.71 -8.32 -4.47
C GLU A 111 -13.17 -6.88 -4.62
N LEU A 112 -12.58 -5.96 -3.86
CA LEU A 112 -13.04 -4.58 -3.78
C LEU A 112 -12.46 -3.68 -4.88
N ILE A 113 -11.23 -3.94 -5.32
CA ILE A 113 -10.53 -3.05 -6.25
C ILE A 113 -10.25 -3.74 -7.59
N ASP A 114 -10.00 -2.94 -8.62
CA ASP A 114 -9.77 -3.45 -9.98
C ASP A 114 -8.30 -3.72 -10.30
N ILE A 115 -7.39 -3.32 -9.40
CA ILE A 115 -5.96 -3.58 -9.59
C ILE A 115 -5.66 -5.03 -9.22
N PRO A 116 -4.83 -5.76 -10.01
CA PRO A 116 -4.42 -7.10 -9.63
C PRO A 116 -3.70 -7.11 -8.28
N ILE A 117 -4.14 -7.97 -7.38
CA ILE A 117 -3.47 -8.22 -6.10
C ILE A 117 -2.94 -9.64 -6.13
N ILE A 118 -1.62 -9.78 -6.03
CA ILE A 118 -0.97 -11.08 -5.98
C ILE A 118 -0.74 -11.44 -4.51
N MET A 119 -1.33 -12.54 -4.08
CA MET A 119 -1.17 -13.02 -2.70
C MET A 119 0.11 -13.82 -2.59
N SER A 120 0.94 -13.50 -1.62
CA SER A 120 2.24 -14.17 -1.43
C SER A 120 2.48 -14.49 0.04
N VAL A 121 2.83 -15.74 0.32
CA VAL A 121 3.18 -16.16 1.68
C VAL A 121 4.62 -15.73 1.96
N ILE A 122 4.84 -15.18 3.16
CA ILE A 122 6.18 -14.84 3.60
C ILE A 122 6.83 -16.12 4.09
N GLU A 123 7.94 -16.50 3.47
CA GLU A 123 8.70 -17.68 3.87
C GLU A 123 9.84 -17.28 4.80
N ASN A 124 9.99 -18.03 5.87
CA ASN A 124 11.05 -17.82 6.86
C ASN A 124 12.16 -18.87 6.72
#